data_95c2402cab796caa96653f33909ca17f
#
_entry.id   95c2402cab796caa96653f33909ca17f
#
_cell.length_a   1.000
_cell.length_b   1.000
_cell.length_c   1.000
_cell.angle_alpha   90.00
_cell.angle_beta   90.00
_cell.angle_gamma   90.00
#
_symmetry.space_group_name_H-M   'P 1'
#
loop_
_entity.id
_entity.type
_entity.pdbx_description
1 polymer ?
#
loop_
_entity_poly.entity_id
_entity_poly.type
_entity_poly.pdbx_seq_one_letter_code
_entity_poly.pdbx_strand_id
1 'polypeptide(L)'
;DTGINLLDPGKKPHENTKFLLFLAAVIKAVDENAELLRLSASNPGNDHRLGANEAPPAIISIFLGEQLEDIIEQIVRGDLSSSIHGTKLDTGVHVLPVLRKDATDRNRTSPFAFTGNKFEFRMLGSSMSIAGVNFILNTMVADVLNQFADELEKADDFDAAVNELIKKTVTEHQRVIFNGDGYSDEWVAEAEKRGLPNVKSFVEAIPYLVTD
;
A
#
# COMPACT_ATOMS: atom_id res chain seq x y z
N ASP A 1 15.91 -6.70 -18.09
CA ASP A 1 15.04 -7.90 -18.04
C ASP A 1 15.69 -9.04 -17.28
N THR A 2 15.90 -8.84 -15.98
CA THR A 2 16.53 -9.84 -15.10
C THR A 2 15.54 -10.84 -14.51
N GLY A 3 14.22 -10.61 -14.68
CA GLY A 3 13.17 -11.41 -14.06
C GLY A 3 13.11 -11.29 -12.53
N ILE A 4 13.75 -10.27 -11.94
CA ILE A 4 13.73 -10.02 -10.50
C ILE A 4 12.47 -9.26 -10.13
N ASN A 5 11.72 -9.77 -9.13
CA ASN A 5 10.59 -9.06 -8.55
C ASN A 5 11.08 -8.00 -7.55
N LEU A 6 10.87 -6.72 -7.86
CA LEU A 6 11.29 -5.61 -7.00
C LEU A 6 10.44 -5.45 -5.74
N LEU A 7 9.27 -6.09 -5.70
CA LEU A 7 8.38 -6.16 -4.54
C LEU A 7 8.55 -7.47 -3.75
N ASP A 8 9.60 -8.24 -4.00
CA ASP A 8 9.93 -9.38 -3.16
C ASP A 8 10.72 -8.91 -1.93
N PRO A 9 10.14 -9.00 -0.72
CA PRO A 9 10.81 -8.57 0.50
C PRO A 9 12.01 -9.46 0.87
N GLY A 10 12.07 -10.68 0.33
CA GLY A 10 13.08 -11.66 0.68
C GLY A 10 12.90 -12.20 2.11
N LYS A 11 13.97 -12.84 2.62
CA LYS A 11 13.94 -13.42 3.98
C LYS A 11 14.09 -12.39 5.10
N LYS A 12 14.65 -11.22 4.79
CA LYS A 12 14.96 -10.14 5.73
C LYS A 12 14.53 -8.80 5.12
N PRO A 13 13.24 -8.47 5.15
CA PRO A 13 12.72 -7.26 4.51
C PRO A 13 13.39 -5.97 5.00
N HIS A 14 13.71 -5.88 6.30
CA HIS A 14 14.35 -4.72 6.93
C HIS A 14 15.80 -4.47 6.44
N GLU A 15 16.47 -5.49 5.89
CA GLU A 15 17.80 -5.35 5.29
C GLU A 15 17.75 -5.15 3.76
N ASN A 16 16.57 -5.28 3.15
CA ASN A 16 16.40 -5.19 1.70
C ASN A 16 16.07 -3.76 1.26
N THR A 17 17.09 -2.90 1.21
CA THR A 17 16.95 -1.48 0.84
C THR A 17 16.27 -1.29 -0.52
N LYS A 18 16.56 -2.15 -1.49
CA LYS A 18 15.90 -2.09 -2.81
C LYS A 18 14.40 -2.30 -2.69
N PHE A 19 13.96 -3.33 -1.99
CA PHE A 19 12.55 -3.58 -1.72
C PHE A 19 11.90 -2.39 -0.99
N LEU A 20 12.54 -1.87 0.05
CA LEU A 20 12.04 -0.74 0.83
C LEU A 20 11.89 0.52 -0.02
N LEU A 21 12.82 0.77 -0.95
CA LEU A 21 12.73 1.91 -1.87
C LEU A 21 11.50 1.81 -2.79
N PHE A 22 11.27 0.62 -3.39
CA PHE A 22 10.10 0.41 -4.25
C PHE A 22 8.80 0.38 -3.45
N LEU A 23 8.81 -0.14 -2.23
CA LEU A 23 7.67 -0.07 -1.31
C LEU A 23 7.31 1.40 -1.00
N ALA A 24 8.30 2.22 -0.65
CA ALA A 24 8.12 3.65 -0.39
C ALA A 24 7.56 4.38 -1.63
N ALA A 25 8.07 4.05 -2.83
CA ALA A 25 7.55 4.62 -4.07
C ALA A 25 6.06 4.30 -4.30
N VAL A 26 5.64 3.05 -4.03
CA VAL A 26 4.23 2.66 -4.13
C VAL A 26 3.37 3.37 -3.09
N ILE A 27 3.84 3.49 -1.83
CA ILE A 27 3.11 4.20 -0.76
C ILE A 27 2.88 5.66 -1.16
N LYS A 28 3.93 6.36 -1.60
CA LYS A 28 3.84 7.75 -2.07
C LYS A 28 2.89 7.87 -3.27
N ALA A 29 3.05 7.04 -4.29
CA ALA A 29 2.23 7.08 -5.49
C ALA A 29 0.74 6.93 -5.18
N VAL A 30 0.39 5.99 -4.29
CA VAL A 30 -1.00 5.73 -3.89
C VAL A 30 -1.55 6.86 -3.03
N ASP A 31 -0.76 7.43 -2.12
CA ASP A 31 -1.20 8.53 -1.26
C ASP A 31 -1.46 9.82 -2.07
N GLU A 32 -0.56 10.16 -2.98
CA GLU A 32 -0.67 11.38 -3.80
C GLU A 32 -1.73 11.29 -4.89
N ASN A 33 -2.06 10.09 -5.36
CA ASN A 33 -2.98 9.87 -6.46
C ASN A 33 -4.19 9.00 -6.06
N ALA A 34 -4.62 9.10 -4.80
CA ALA A 34 -5.70 8.28 -4.27
C ALA A 34 -7.02 8.50 -5.03
N GLU A 35 -7.36 9.74 -5.36
CA GLU A 35 -8.57 10.10 -6.11
C GLU A 35 -8.53 9.56 -7.54
N LEU A 36 -7.39 9.68 -8.21
CA LEU A 36 -7.21 9.16 -9.56
C LEU A 36 -7.28 7.63 -9.59
N LEU A 37 -6.70 6.97 -8.59
CA LEU A 37 -6.79 5.52 -8.43
C LEU A 37 -8.24 5.09 -8.13
N ARG A 38 -8.97 5.84 -7.29
CA ARG A 38 -10.40 5.61 -7.04
C ARG A 38 -11.21 5.79 -8.32
N LEU A 39 -10.92 6.81 -9.10
CA LEU A 39 -11.57 7.07 -10.40
C LEU A 39 -11.42 5.87 -11.35
N SER A 40 -10.27 5.21 -11.36
CA SER A 40 -10.00 4.05 -12.22
C SER A 40 -10.99 2.90 -12.03
N ALA A 41 -11.60 2.80 -10.85
CA ALA A 41 -12.62 1.80 -10.50
C ALA A 41 -14.04 2.39 -10.48
N SER A 42 -14.21 3.63 -10.93
CA SER A 42 -15.50 4.33 -10.86
C SER A 42 -16.42 3.94 -12.00
N ASN A 43 -17.60 3.48 -11.61
CA ASN A 43 -18.76 3.35 -12.51
C ASN A 43 -20.01 3.19 -11.64
N PRO A 44 -21.19 3.61 -12.12
CA PRO A 44 -22.41 3.59 -11.29
C PRO A 44 -22.73 2.20 -10.70
N GLY A 45 -22.50 1.13 -11.46
CA GLY A 45 -22.72 -0.24 -10.97
C GLY A 45 -21.71 -0.67 -9.89
N ASN A 46 -20.47 -0.22 -9.99
CA ASN A 46 -19.43 -0.52 -9.00
C ASN A 46 -19.60 0.31 -7.72
N ASP A 47 -20.13 1.52 -7.80
CA ASP A 47 -20.39 2.37 -6.63
C ASP A 47 -21.36 1.71 -5.63
N HIS A 48 -22.35 0.97 -6.12
CA HIS A 48 -23.27 0.21 -5.26
C HIS A 48 -22.61 -0.98 -4.55
N ARG A 49 -21.47 -1.47 -5.06
CA ARG A 49 -20.74 -2.59 -4.50
C ARG A 49 -19.74 -2.15 -3.46
N LEU A 50 -19.08 -1.01 -3.66
CA LEU A 50 -17.98 -0.55 -2.80
C LEU A 50 -18.47 -0.21 -1.39
N GLY A 51 -17.78 -0.74 -0.39
CA GLY A 51 -18.14 -0.58 1.03
C GLY A 51 -19.28 -1.46 1.49
N ALA A 52 -19.74 -2.44 0.67
CA ALA A 52 -20.80 -3.38 0.99
C ALA A 52 -20.49 -4.78 0.48
N ASN A 53 -21.09 -5.82 1.07
CA ASN A 53 -21.03 -7.21 0.59
C ASN A 53 -19.60 -7.72 0.25
N GLU A 54 -18.67 -7.57 1.16
CA GLU A 54 -17.25 -7.98 1.01
C GLU A 54 -16.45 -7.18 -0.03
N ALA A 55 -16.94 -6.05 -0.49
CA ALA A 55 -16.18 -5.14 -1.34
C ALA A 55 -15.44 -4.09 -0.49
N PRO A 56 -14.23 -3.64 -0.91
CA PRO A 56 -13.50 -2.59 -0.21
C PRO A 56 -14.27 -1.26 -0.20
N PRO A 57 -14.04 -0.40 0.81
CA PRO A 57 -14.68 0.92 0.89
C PRO A 57 -14.17 1.86 -0.21
N ALA A 58 -14.87 2.99 -0.41
CA ALA A 58 -14.51 4.01 -1.38
C ALA A 58 -13.30 4.88 -0.96
N ILE A 59 -12.65 4.55 0.14
CA ILE A 59 -11.43 5.19 0.66
C ILE A 59 -10.23 4.36 0.21
N ILE A 60 -9.27 4.98 -0.49
CA ILE A 60 -8.03 4.32 -0.83
C ILE A 60 -7.14 4.22 0.42
N SER A 61 -6.73 3.01 0.75
CA SER A 61 -5.75 2.72 1.80
C SER A 61 -4.91 1.51 1.42
N ILE A 62 -3.72 1.40 2.00
CA ILE A 62 -2.78 0.31 1.76
C ILE A 62 -2.74 -0.61 2.98
N PHE A 63 -3.00 -1.89 2.76
CA PHE A 63 -2.72 -2.93 3.73
C PHE A 63 -1.31 -3.51 3.49
N LEU A 64 -0.47 -3.51 4.51
CA LEU A 64 0.90 -4.05 4.46
C LEU A 64 1.07 -5.33 5.28
N GLY A 65 0.24 -5.51 6.32
CA GLY A 65 0.39 -6.55 7.33
C GLY A 65 1.37 -6.16 8.46
N GLU A 66 1.27 -6.87 9.58
CA GLU A 66 1.99 -6.54 10.83
C GLU A 66 3.51 -6.40 10.65
N GLN A 67 4.13 -7.26 9.84
CA GLN A 67 5.58 -7.26 9.67
C GLN A 67 6.10 -6.01 8.96
N LEU A 68 5.46 -5.62 7.86
CA LEU A 68 5.90 -4.44 7.10
C LEU A 68 5.50 -3.14 7.81
N GLU A 69 4.37 -3.12 8.52
CA GLU A 69 3.98 -1.98 9.35
C GLU A 69 5.02 -1.72 10.44
N ASP A 70 5.46 -2.76 11.17
CA ASP A 70 6.54 -2.65 12.15
C ASP A 70 7.84 -2.10 11.55
N ILE A 71 8.23 -2.57 10.36
CA ILE A 71 9.42 -2.06 9.66
C ILE A 71 9.25 -0.57 9.31
N ILE A 72 8.09 -0.17 8.78
CA ILE A 72 7.82 1.23 8.46
C ILE A 72 7.88 2.10 9.72
N GLU A 73 7.29 1.66 10.84
CA GLU A 73 7.38 2.38 12.10
C GLU A 73 8.83 2.51 12.62
N GLN A 74 9.65 1.46 12.49
CA GLN A 74 11.06 1.52 12.86
C GLN A 74 11.83 2.51 11.98
N ILE A 75 11.57 2.55 10.67
CA ILE A 75 12.18 3.52 9.74
C ILE A 75 11.81 4.95 10.16
N VAL A 76 10.54 5.22 10.45
CA VAL A 76 10.06 6.54 10.89
C VAL A 76 10.75 6.96 12.19
N ARG A 77 10.87 6.06 13.17
CA ARG A 77 11.59 6.31 14.43
C ARG A 77 13.11 6.45 14.26
N GLY A 78 13.67 5.87 13.19
CA GLY A 78 15.10 5.89 12.91
C GLY A 78 15.91 4.81 13.64
N ASP A 79 15.27 3.72 14.05
CA ASP A 79 15.87 2.60 14.79
C ASP A 79 15.68 1.23 14.12
N LEU A 80 15.76 1.18 12.80
CA LEU A 80 15.60 -0.04 12.03
C LEU A 80 16.62 -1.11 12.44
N SER A 81 16.24 -2.04 13.31
CA SER A 81 17.12 -3.05 13.89
C SER A 81 16.71 -4.51 13.63
N SER A 82 15.40 -4.75 13.42
CA SER A 82 14.88 -6.10 13.22
C SER A 82 13.49 -6.05 12.59
N SER A 83 13.00 -7.19 12.11
CA SER A 83 11.58 -7.35 11.76
C SER A 83 10.93 -8.42 12.63
N ILE A 84 9.64 -8.28 12.87
CA ILE A 84 8.84 -9.33 13.51
C ILE A 84 8.82 -10.53 12.56
N HIS A 85 9.56 -11.58 12.91
CA HIS A 85 9.42 -12.87 12.25
C HIS A 85 8.12 -13.50 12.75
N GLY A 86 7.25 -13.91 11.82
CA GLY A 86 5.93 -14.45 12.08
C GLY A 86 5.81 -15.20 13.39
N THR A 87 4.96 -14.71 14.26
CA THR A 87 4.72 -15.26 15.60
C THR A 87 4.32 -16.72 15.47
N LYS A 88 4.99 -17.60 16.19
CA LYS A 88 4.56 -18.99 16.30
C LYS A 88 3.19 -18.99 16.99
N LEU A 89 2.19 -19.56 16.33
CA LEU A 89 0.91 -19.80 16.98
C LEU A 89 1.13 -20.89 18.02
N ASP A 90 1.21 -20.51 19.29
CA ASP A 90 1.16 -21.48 20.38
C ASP A 90 -0.29 -21.90 20.57
N THR A 91 -0.62 -23.07 20.06
CA THR A 91 -1.97 -23.62 20.17
C THR A 91 -2.24 -24.22 21.56
N GLY A 92 -1.27 -24.21 22.48
CA GLY A 92 -1.37 -24.83 23.78
C GLY A 92 -1.57 -26.37 23.76
N VAL A 93 -1.50 -26.98 22.59
CA VAL A 93 -1.70 -28.43 22.39
C VAL A 93 -0.37 -29.04 21.92
N HIS A 94 0.26 -29.79 22.79
CA HIS A 94 1.58 -30.41 22.58
C HIS A 94 1.67 -31.41 21.40
N VAL A 95 0.56 -31.73 20.74
CA VAL A 95 0.48 -32.76 19.68
C VAL A 95 0.37 -32.15 18.29
N LEU A 96 0.14 -30.84 18.15
CA LEU A 96 0.06 -30.19 16.85
C LEU A 96 1.42 -29.63 16.43
N PRO A 97 1.80 -29.74 15.14
CA PRO A 97 3.01 -29.08 14.66
C PRO A 97 2.90 -27.57 14.87
N VAL A 98 4.02 -26.95 15.22
CA VAL A 98 4.09 -25.49 15.37
C VAL A 98 3.75 -24.85 14.04
N LEU A 99 2.56 -24.30 13.91
CA LEU A 99 2.13 -23.56 12.73
C LEU A 99 2.79 -22.17 12.78
N ARG A 100 3.44 -21.78 11.70
CA ARG A 100 3.82 -20.39 11.53
C ARG A 100 2.56 -19.59 11.23
N LYS A 101 2.30 -18.54 11.99
CA LYS A 101 1.28 -17.56 11.62
C LYS A 101 1.69 -17.02 10.25
N ASP A 102 0.80 -17.14 9.26
CA ASP A 102 1.03 -16.55 7.95
C ASP A 102 1.10 -15.02 8.14
N ALA A 103 2.25 -14.43 7.84
CA ALA A 103 2.43 -12.99 7.94
C ALA A 103 1.64 -12.23 6.86
N THR A 104 1.08 -12.95 5.89
CA THR A 104 0.18 -12.43 4.87
C THR A 104 -1.26 -12.53 5.37
N ASP A 105 -1.66 -11.66 6.29
CA ASP A 105 -3.06 -11.56 6.67
C ASP A 105 -3.88 -11.13 5.44
N ARG A 106 -4.92 -11.93 5.13
CA ARG A 106 -5.83 -11.63 4.02
C ARG A 106 -6.91 -10.67 4.49
N ASN A 107 -6.53 -9.42 4.75
CA ASN A 107 -7.52 -8.39 4.98
C ASN A 107 -8.34 -8.16 3.71
N ARG A 108 -9.58 -8.69 3.70
CA ARG A 108 -10.50 -8.58 2.56
C ARG A 108 -11.11 -7.19 2.41
N THR A 109 -11.00 -6.36 3.45
CA THR A 109 -11.59 -5.01 3.48
C THR A 109 -10.67 -3.95 2.89
N SER A 110 -9.38 -4.26 2.66
CA SER A 110 -8.43 -3.32 2.09
C SER A 110 -8.59 -3.19 0.57
N PRO A 111 -8.70 -1.96 0.04
CA PRO A 111 -8.79 -1.72 -1.40
C PRO A 111 -7.46 -1.97 -2.15
N PHE A 112 -6.32 -1.82 -1.48
CA PHE A 112 -5.00 -2.03 -2.05
C PHE A 112 -4.11 -2.77 -1.04
N ALA A 113 -3.82 -4.04 -1.29
CA ALA A 113 -3.20 -4.90 -0.30
C ALA A 113 -1.90 -5.52 -0.81
N PHE A 114 -0.87 -5.48 0.03
CA PHE A 114 0.35 -6.25 -0.18
C PHE A 114 0.12 -7.72 0.20
N THR A 115 0.39 -8.63 -0.72
CA THR A 115 0.12 -10.07 -0.56
C THR A 115 1.41 -10.90 -0.68
N GLY A 116 2.43 -10.52 0.08
CA GLY A 116 3.68 -11.23 0.21
C GLY A 116 4.78 -10.81 -0.75
N ASN A 117 4.49 -10.60 -2.02
CA ASN A 117 5.46 -10.17 -3.04
C ASN A 117 4.85 -9.34 -4.18
N LYS A 118 3.64 -8.85 -3.99
CA LYS A 118 2.89 -8.03 -4.95
C LYS A 118 1.80 -7.25 -4.24
N PHE A 119 1.26 -6.25 -4.92
CA PHE A 119 0.02 -5.59 -4.53
C PHE A 119 -1.18 -6.12 -5.33
N GLU A 120 -2.33 -6.13 -4.68
CA GLU A 120 -3.62 -6.43 -5.27
C GLU A 120 -4.55 -5.23 -5.12
N PHE A 121 -5.01 -4.67 -6.24
CA PHE A 121 -6.05 -3.65 -6.24
C PHE A 121 -7.42 -4.32 -6.35
N ARG A 122 -8.25 -4.15 -5.31
CA ARG A 122 -9.47 -4.93 -5.11
C ARG A 122 -10.76 -4.15 -5.36
N MET A 123 -10.67 -2.90 -5.81
CA MET A 123 -11.86 -2.06 -6.03
C MET A 123 -12.52 -2.30 -7.39
N LEU A 124 -11.83 -2.87 -8.36
CA LEU A 124 -12.35 -3.03 -9.71
C LEU A 124 -13.49 -4.06 -9.75
N GLY A 125 -14.62 -3.70 -10.40
CA GLY A 125 -15.74 -4.60 -10.63
C GLY A 125 -15.41 -5.71 -11.62
N SER A 126 -16.02 -6.89 -11.46
CA SER A 126 -15.73 -8.10 -12.26
C SER A 126 -16.01 -7.94 -13.77
N SER A 127 -16.88 -7.03 -14.16
CA SER A 127 -17.22 -6.73 -15.55
C SER A 127 -16.48 -5.52 -16.14
N MET A 128 -15.56 -4.93 -15.36
CA MET A 128 -14.80 -3.76 -15.80
C MET A 128 -13.47 -4.18 -16.47
N SER A 129 -12.99 -3.36 -17.41
CA SER A 129 -11.66 -3.53 -17.97
C SER A 129 -10.57 -3.18 -16.95
N ILE A 130 -9.53 -4.00 -16.85
CA ILE A 130 -8.35 -3.74 -16.04
C ILE A 130 -7.44 -2.66 -16.63
N ALA A 131 -7.66 -2.26 -17.88
CA ALA A 131 -6.76 -1.36 -18.60
C ALA A 131 -6.63 0.01 -17.89
N GLY A 132 -7.73 0.59 -17.45
CA GLY A 132 -7.73 1.88 -16.76
C GLY A 132 -6.90 1.86 -15.48
N VAL A 133 -7.11 0.86 -14.65
CA VAL A 133 -6.34 0.67 -13.41
C VAL A 133 -4.86 0.47 -13.71
N ASN A 134 -4.53 -0.38 -14.69
CA ASN A 134 -3.15 -0.70 -15.00
C ASN A 134 -2.37 0.51 -15.52
N PHE A 135 -2.94 1.32 -16.42
CA PHE A 135 -2.21 2.48 -16.89
C PHE A 135 -2.06 3.55 -15.81
N ILE A 136 -3.08 3.77 -14.96
CA ILE A 136 -2.99 4.72 -13.86
C ILE A 136 -1.92 4.26 -12.85
N LEU A 137 -1.96 3.00 -12.38
CA LEU A 137 -0.95 2.48 -11.47
C LEU A 137 0.47 2.58 -12.03
N ASN A 138 0.66 2.19 -13.28
CA ASN A 138 1.99 2.27 -13.90
C ASN A 138 2.47 3.72 -14.05
N THR A 139 1.57 4.65 -14.42
CA THR A 139 1.94 6.06 -14.61
C THR A 139 2.31 6.71 -13.29
N MET A 140 1.49 6.57 -12.25
CA MET A 140 1.76 7.20 -10.95
C MET A 140 3.02 6.64 -10.28
N VAL A 141 3.28 5.34 -10.39
CA VAL A 141 4.52 4.75 -9.86
C VAL A 141 5.73 5.17 -10.69
N ALA A 142 5.61 5.23 -12.01
CA ALA A 142 6.69 5.69 -12.88
C ALA A 142 7.05 7.16 -12.60
N ASP A 143 6.07 8.01 -12.36
CA ASP A 143 6.30 9.41 -12.00
C ASP A 143 7.08 9.55 -10.69
N VAL A 144 6.66 8.84 -9.65
CA VAL A 144 7.38 8.84 -8.36
C VAL A 144 8.79 8.28 -8.50
N LEU A 145 8.98 7.20 -9.27
CA LEU A 145 10.33 6.66 -9.51
C LEU A 145 11.21 7.64 -10.29
N ASN A 146 10.65 8.43 -11.20
CA ASN A 146 11.37 9.49 -11.87
C ASN A 146 11.81 10.59 -10.89
N GLN A 147 10.92 11.02 -9.98
CA GLN A 147 11.26 11.96 -8.91
C GLN A 147 12.40 11.41 -8.02
N PHE A 148 12.34 10.12 -7.65
CA PHE A 148 13.38 9.47 -6.87
C PHE A 148 14.72 9.43 -7.61
N ALA A 149 14.70 9.12 -8.91
CA ALA A 149 15.91 9.14 -9.75
C ALA A 149 16.53 10.54 -9.79
N ASP A 150 15.72 11.57 -10.03
CA ASP A 150 16.18 12.97 -10.05
C ASP A 150 16.82 13.44 -8.73
N GLU A 151 16.36 12.92 -7.59
CA GLU A 151 16.92 13.21 -6.27
C GLU A 151 18.23 12.43 -6.05
N LEU A 152 18.23 11.13 -6.36
CA LEU A 152 19.37 10.25 -6.13
C LEU A 152 20.55 10.50 -7.07
N GLU A 153 20.31 10.92 -8.32
CA GLU A 153 21.37 11.27 -9.27
C GLU A 153 22.23 12.48 -8.84
N LYS A 154 21.69 13.31 -7.95
CA LYS A 154 22.38 14.51 -7.41
C LYS A 154 23.15 14.24 -6.13
N ALA A 155 23.03 13.04 -5.57
CA ALA A 155 23.60 12.71 -4.27
C ALA A 155 25.09 12.36 -4.36
N ASP A 156 25.90 12.95 -3.48
CA ASP A 156 27.32 12.61 -3.33
C ASP A 156 27.51 11.23 -2.66
N ASP A 157 26.65 10.88 -1.70
CA ASP A 157 26.59 9.57 -1.03
C ASP A 157 25.26 8.89 -1.36
N PHE A 158 25.30 7.97 -2.30
CA PHE A 158 24.12 7.29 -2.81
C PHE A 158 23.39 6.47 -1.75
N ASP A 159 24.12 5.71 -0.93
CA ASP A 159 23.52 4.82 0.07
C ASP A 159 22.86 5.62 1.20
N ALA A 160 23.51 6.70 1.64
CA ALA A 160 22.91 7.61 2.61
C ALA A 160 21.65 8.30 2.05
N ALA A 161 21.72 8.76 0.80
CA ALA A 161 20.58 9.41 0.13
C ALA A 161 19.38 8.47 -0.04
N VAL A 162 19.60 7.21 -0.40
CA VAL A 162 18.52 6.21 -0.51
C VAL A 162 17.84 6.00 0.84
N ASN A 163 18.59 5.86 1.92
CA ASN A 163 18.02 5.66 3.26
C ASN A 163 17.22 6.88 3.73
N GLU A 164 17.74 8.09 3.47
CA GLU A 164 17.04 9.35 3.80
C GLU A 164 15.76 9.49 2.98
N LEU A 165 15.82 9.19 1.68
CA LEU A 165 14.67 9.24 0.78
C LEU A 165 13.57 8.28 1.22
N ILE A 166 13.91 7.02 1.56
CA ILE A 166 12.95 6.05 2.10
C ILE A 166 12.30 6.61 3.37
N LYS A 167 13.11 7.06 4.34
CA LYS A 167 12.62 7.58 5.62
C LYS A 167 11.70 8.78 5.44
N LYS A 168 12.12 9.76 4.65
CA LYS A 168 11.33 10.94 4.31
C LYS A 168 9.98 10.54 3.71
N THR A 169 10.02 9.70 2.67
CA THR A 169 8.82 9.29 1.94
C THR A 169 7.83 8.54 2.83
N VAL A 170 8.27 7.55 3.60
CA VAL A 170 7.33 6.81 4.46
C VAL A 170 6.80 7.66 5.60
N THR A 171 7.59 8.61 6.12
CA THR A 171 7.14 9.54 7.16
C THR A 171 6.02 10.45 6.64
N GLU A 172 6.18 10.99 5.43
CA GLU A 172 5.22 11.91 4.82
C GLU A 172 3.92 11.22 4.39
N HIS A 173 4.01 9.97 3.89
CA HIS A 173 2.90 9.27 3.24
C HIS A 173 2.31 8.10 4.04
N GLN A 174 2.77 7.82 5.27
CA GLN A 174 2.24 6.71 6.09
C GLN A 174 0.73 6.82 6.41
N ARG A 175 0.12 8.00 6.23
CA ARG A 175 -1.30 8.21 6.50
C ARG A 175 -2.22 7.27 5.70
N VAL A 176 -1.77 6.81 4.53
CA VAL A 176 -2.53 5.91 3.65
C VAL A 176 -2.46 4.44 4.11
N ILE A 177 -1.52 4.10 5.02
CA ILE A 177 -1.35 2.74 5.53
C ILE A 177 -2.42 2.44 6.58
N PHE A 178 -3.18 1.35 6.37
CA PHE A 178 -4.20 0.90 7.30
C PHE A 178 -4.34 -0.62 7.27
N ASN A 179 -4.09 -1.27 8.38
CA ASN A 179 -4.14 -2.74 8.54
C ASN A 179 -5.39 -3.23 9.29
N GLY A 180 -6.32 -2.33 9.61
CA GLY A 180 -7.55 -2.65 10.34
C GLY A 180 -8.72 -3.05 9.45
N ASP A 181 -9.92 -3.13 10.05
CA ASP A 181 -11.17 -3.40 9.36
C ASP A 181 -11.66 -2.16 8.60
N GLY A 182 -11.57 -2.19 7.26
CA GLY A 182 -12.01 -1.10 6.39
C GLY A 182 -13.53 -0.91 6.31
N TYR A 183 -14.32 -1.83 6.84
CA TYR A 183 -15.79 -1.70 6.86
C TYR A 183 -16.32 -0.95 8.07
N SER A 184 -15.48 -0.71 9.07
CA SER A 184 -15.91 -0.06 10.30
C SER A 184 -16.20 1.44 10.12
N ASP A 185 -17.17 1.96 10.85
CA ASP A 185 -17.48 3.40 10.89
C ASP A 185 -16.31 4.20 11.52
N GLU A 186 -15.58 3.56 12.43
CA GLU A 186 -14.37 4.11 13.05
C GLU A 186 -13.29 4.38 12.00
N TRP A 187 -13.16 3.50 11.00
CA TRP A 187 -12.23 3.74 9.90
C TRP A 187 -12.60 4.96 9.08
N VAL A 188 -13.88 5.16 8.76
CA VAL A 188 -14.32 6.34 8.01
C VAL A 188 -13.95 7.62 8.75
N ALA A 189 -14.18 7.67 10.07
CA ALA A 189 -13.83 8.81 10.91
C ALA A 189 -12.31 9.01 11.00
N GLU A 190 -11.54 7.94 11.11
CA GLU A 190 -10.08 7.99 11.15
C GLU A 190 -9.48 8.43 9.80
N ALA A 191 -10.00 7.95 8.69
CA ALA A 191 -9.57 8.35 7.35
C ALA A 191 -9.80 9.85 7.10
N GLU A 192 -10.91 10.40 7.57
CA GLU A 192 -11.19 11.84 7.52
C GLU A 192 -10.15 12.64 8.32
N LYS A 193 -9.80 12.20 9.54
CA LYS A 193 -8.75 12.85 10.34
C LYS A 193 -7.38 12.81 9.66
N ARG A 194 -7.07 11.72 8.95
CA ARG A 194 -5.84 11.58 8.17
C ARG A 194 -5.85 12.38 6.86
N GLY A 195 -6.98 13.01 6.51
CA GLY A 195 -7.15 13.74 5.26
C GLY A 195 -7.19 12.83 4.03
N LEU A 196 -7.61 11.57 4.20
CA LEU A 196 -7.78 10.66 3.08
C LEU A 196 -9.11 10.92 2.36
N PRO A 197 -9.13 10.94 1.02
CA PRO A 197 -10.34 11.19 0.26
C PRO A 197 -11.32 10.01 0.36
N ASN A 198 -12.61 10.33 0.51
CA ASN A 198 -13.69 9.36 0.49
C ASN A 198 -14.64 9.68 -0.68
N VAL A 199 -14.25 9.22 -1.88
CA VAL A 199 -14.95 9.47 -3.14
C VAL A 199 -16.00 8.38 -3.35
N LYS A 200 -17.23 8.62 -2.91
CA LYS A 200 -18.28 7.60 -2.83
C LYS A 200 -18.92 7.26 -4.18
N SER A 201 -18.95 8.19 -5.11
CA SER A 201 -19.66 8.04 -6.37
C SER A 201 -18.80 8.37 -7.59
N PHE A 202 -19.23 7.82 -8.73
CA PHE A 202 -18.64 8.15 -10.03
C PHE A 202 -18.74 9.66 -10.33
N VAL A 203 -19.86 10.30 -9.96
CA VAL A 203 -20.06 11.74 -10.19
C VAL A 203 -19.05 12.57 -9.40
N GLU A 204 -18.76 12.18 -8.15
CA GLU A 204 -17.72 12.83 -7.32
C GLU A 204 -16.30 12.60 -7.86
N ALA A 205 -16.08 11.50 -8.58
CA ALA A 205 -14.78 11.15 -9.14
C ALA A 205 -14.45 11.87 -10.45
N ILE A 206 -15.46 12.27 -11.24
CA ILE A 206 -15.27 12.90 -12.57
C ILE A 206 -14.34 14.13 -12.54
N PRO A 207 -14.45 15.06 -11.57
CA PRO A 207 -13.59 16.25 -11.55
C PRO A 207 -12.09 15.94 -11.58
N TYR A 208 -11.67 14.82 -11.02
CA TYR A 208 -10.26 14.41 -11.02
C TYR A 208 -9.68 14.02 -12.40
N LEU A 209 -10.53 13.94 -13.43
CA LEU A 209 -10.07 13.79 -14.83
C LEU A 209 -9.56 15.09 -15.44
N VAL A 210 -9.88 16.22 -14.86
CA VAL A 210 -9.64 17.56 -15.42
C VAL A 210 -8.86 18.48 -14.47
N THR A 211 -8.31 17.92 -13.41
CA THR A 211 -7.38 18.62 -12.52
C THR A 211 -5.98 18.54 -13.10
N ASP A 212 -5.24 19.70 -13.05
CA ASP A 212 -3.83 19.78 -13.43
C ASP A 212 -2.92 19.02 -12.46
#